data_cf57e182626e1c91439bfbe87d08cb48
#
_entry.id   cf57e182626e1c91439bfbe87d08cb48
#
_cell.length_a   1.000
_cell.length_b   1.000
_cell.length_c   1.000
_cell.angle_alpha   90.00
_cell.angle_beta   90.00
_cell.angle_gamma   90.00
#
_symmetry.space_group_name_H-M   'P 1'
#
loop_
_entity.id
_entity.type
_entity.pdbx_description
1 polymer ?
#
loop_
_entity_poly.entity_id
_entity_poly.type
_entity_poly.pdbx_seq_one_letter_code
_entity_poly.pdbx_strand_id
1 'polypeptide(L)'
;MNTYRTSEIAEIIGVHPNTVRLYEELGLIPKPGRLPNGYRVFTELHIEQFRLARLAFQIEVLQNGLRKKIVQMVKVSAAGDYEKALELTREYLLQIRQEIANAEEATQIAEQILDGRTEENLHTMKRKEVSEYLNVSMDTLRNWEMNGLLTVRRRQNGYRVYTDGDIKRLKIIRSLRCANYSLEAILTMLGQVSKIRG
;
A
#
# COMPACT_ATOMS: atom_id res chain seq x y z
N MET A 1 -16.56 -27.84 22.86
CA MET A 1 -16.19 -26.61 22.11
C MET A 1 -16.78 -25.45 22.87
N ASN A 2 -15.95 -24.50 23.30
CA ASN A 2 -16.45 -23.32 24.01
C ASN A 2 -17.22 -22.42 23.04
N THR A 3 -18.33 -21.87 23.50
CA THR A 3 -19.16 -20.97 22.72
C THR A 3 -19.30 -19.64 23.46
N TYR A 4 -19.37 -18.56 22.68
CA TYR A 4 -19.34 -17.19 23.20
C TYR A 4 -20.50 -16.37 22.63
N ARG A 5 -21.03 -15.45 23.44
CA ARG A 5 -22.00 -14.43 23.02
C ARG A 5 -21.29 -13.23 22.40
N THR A 6 -22.04 -12.36 21.73
CA THR A 6 -21.50 -11.12 21.13
C THR A 6 -20.76 -10.23 22.14
N SER A 7 -21.29 -10.10 23.36
CA SER A 7 -20.66 -9.31 24.42
C SER A 7 -19.34 -9.89 24.91
N GLU A 8 -19.27 -11.23 25.03
CA GLU A 8 -18.06 -11.94 25.47
C GLU A 8 -16.94 -11.84 24.41
N ILE A 9 -17.28 -12.01 23.13
CA ILE A 9 -16.32 -11.77 22.04
C ILE A 9 -15.85 -10.32 22.04
N ALA A 10 -16.76 -9.36 22.22
CA ALA A 10 -16.43 -7.96 22.25
C ALA A 10 -15.43 -7.62 23.37
N GLU A 11 -15.64 -8.22 24.55
CA GLU A 11 -14.74 -8.09 25.70
C GLU A 11 -13.37 -8.74 25.46
N ILE A 12 -13.33 -9.98 24.95
CA ILE A 12 -12.09 -10.73 24.66
C ILE A 12 -11.22 -9.97 23.64
N ILE A 13 -11.85 -9.39 22.62
CA ILE A 13 -11.15 -8.68 21.53
C ILE A 13 -10.86 -7.22 21.90
N GLY A 14 -11.52 -6.67 22.92
CA GLY A 14 -11.41 -5.26 23.32
C GLY A 14 -12.08 -4.32 22.31
N VAL A 15 -13.30 -4.63 21.87
CA VAL A 15 -14.08 -3.82 20.93
C VAL A 15 -15.51 -3.64 21.39
N HIS A 16 -16.22 -2.67 20.81
CA HIS A 16 -17.66 -2.53 21.06
C HIS A 16 -18.46 -3.66 20.38
N PRO A 17 -19.56 -4.16 20.97
CA PRO A 17 -20.40 -5.23 20.36
C PRO A 17 -20.89 -4.92 18.94
N ASN A 18 -21.09 -3.65 18.60
CA ASN A 18 -21.44 -3.25 17.22
C ASN A 18 -20.30 -3.52 16.21
N THR A 19 -19.04 -3.42 16.66
CA THR A 19 -17.88 -3.79 15.82
C THR A 19 -17.89 -5.27 15.50
N VAL A 20 -18.30 -6.13 16.44
CA VAL A 20 -18.45 -7.58 16.19
C VAL A 20 -19.46 -7.84 15.07
N ARG A 21 -20.62 -7.16 15.13
CA ARG A 21 -21.66 -7.25 14.10
C ARG A 21 -21.18 -6.73 12.74
N LEU A 22 -20.47 -5.60 12.74
CA LEU A 22 -19.90 -5.02 11.51
C LEU A 22 -18.90 -5.98 10.83
N TYR A 23 -18.05 -6.67 11.60
CA TYR A 23 -17.10 -7.64 11.05
C TYR A 23 -17.81 -8.84 10.41
N GLU A 24 -18.91 -9.32 11.02
CA GLU A 24 -19.78 -10.34 10.41
C GLU A 24 -20.40 -9.83 9.10
N GLU A 25 -21.00 -8.64 9.11
CA GLU A 25 -21.65 -8.02 7.95
C GLU A 25 -20.69 -7.79 6.78
N LEU A 26 -19.45 -7.38 7.08
CA LEU A 26 -18.40 -7.17 6.08
C LEU A 26 -17.73 -8.46 5.61
N GLY A 27 -18.07 -9.62 6.21
CA GLY A 27 -17.44 -10.91 5.88
C GLY A 27 -15.97 -11.00 6.29
N LEU A 28 -15.59 -10.33 7.37
CA LEU A 28 -14.23 -10.34 7.92
C LEU A 28 -14.03 -11.46 8.95
N ILE A 29 -15.12 -12.03 9.42
CA ILE A 29 -15.18 -13.22 10.28
C ILE A 29 -16.18 -14.21 9.70
N PRO A 30 -16.10 -15.50 10.01
CA PRO A 30 -17.11 -16.49 9.64
C PRO A 30 -18.50 -16.08 10.15
N LYS A 31 -19.55 -16.54 9.47
CA LYS A 31 -20.90 -16.35 9.98
C LYS A 31 -21.09 -17.14 11.27
N PRO A 32 -21.44 -16.50 12.41
CA PRO A 32 -21.71 -17.21 13.65
C PRO A 32 -22.97 -18.06 13.55
N GLY A 33 -22.99 -19.15 14.28
CA GLY A 33 -24.21 -19.93 14.50
C GLY A 33 -25.28 -19.07 15.17
N ARG A 34 -26.54 -19.56 15.16
CA ARG A 34 -27.63 -18.93 15.89
C ARG A 34 -28.36 -19.95 16.75
N LEU A 35 -28.70 -19.53 17.96
CA LEU A 35 -29.59 -20.27 18.84
C LEU A 35 -31.02 -20.21 18.30
N PRO A 36 -31.93 -21.08 18.78
CA PRO A 36 -33.36 -21.02 18.41
C PRO A 36 -34.04 -19.67 18.69
N ASN A 37 -33.55 -18.93 19.69
CA ASN A 37 -33.98 -17.58 20.05
C ASN A 37 -33.33 -16.47 19.20
N GLY A 38 -32.56 -16.83 18.14
CA GLY A 38 -31.94 -15.89 17.22
C GLY A 38 -30.59 -15.28 17.67
N TYR A 39 -30.14 -15.55 18.88
CA TYR A 39 -28.86 -15.03 19.38
C TYR A 39 -27.66 -15.68 18.68
N ARG A 40 -26.66 -14.86 18.39
CA ARG A 40 -25.39 -15.28 17.77
C ARG A 40 -24.56 -16.14 18.72
N VAL A 41 -23.94 -17.19 18.18
CA VAL A 41 -23.02 -18.07 18.88
C VAL A 41 -21.69 -18.09 18.14
N PHE A 42 -20.65 -17.68 18.84
CA PHE A 42 -19.29 -17.65 18.33
C PHE A 42 -18.46 -18.79 18.94
N THR A 43 -17.35 -19.13 18.31
CA THR A 43 -16.39 -20.16 18.72
C THR A 43 -14.98 -19.58 18.78
N GLU A 44 -14.00 -20.35 19.24
CA GLU A 44 -12.58 -19.99 19.21
C GLU A 44 -12.11 -19.56 17.80
N LEU A 45 -12.61 -20.21 16.73
CA LEU A 45 -12.29 -19.81 15.36
C LEU A 45 -12.65 -18.37 15.07
N HIS A 46 -13.76 -17.88 15.60
CA HIS A 46 -14.15 -16.47 15.44
C HIS A 46 -13.19 -15.51 16.16
N ILE A 47 -12.69 -15.92 17.34
CA ILE A 47 -11.70 -15.13 18.10
C ILE A 47 -10.42 -15.01 17.29
N GLU A 48 -9.89 -16.12 16.76
CA GLU A 48 -8.66 -16.12 15.97
C GLU A 48 -8.83 -15.33 14.67
N GLN A 49 -9.97 -15.46 14.01
CA GLN A 49 -10.26 -14.69 12.79
C GLN A 49 -10.39 -13.18 13.08
N PHE A 50 -10.95 -12.79 14.22
CA PHE A 50 -10.96 -11.41 14.68
C PHE A 50 -9.55 -10.88 14.91
N ARG A 51 -8.69 -11.64 15.59
CA ARG A 51 -7.29 -11.28 15.83
C ARG A 51 -6.55 -11.08 14.51
N LEU A 52 -6.73 -12.00 13.55
CA LEU A 52 -6.16 -11.90 12.21
C LEU A 52 -6.62 -10.60 11.51
N ALA A 53 -7.93 -10.33 11.51
CA ALA A 53 -8.47 -9.15 10.85
C ALA A 53 -7.96 -7.85 11.51
N ARG A 54 -7.89 -7.80 12.83
CA ARG A 54 -7.36 -6.63 13.55
C ARG A 54 -5.88 -6.42 13.26
N LEU A 55 -5.07 -7.47 13.28
CA LEU A 55 -3.65 -7.41 12.91
C LEU A 55 -3.49 -6.90 11.48
N ALA A 56 -4.25 -7.45 10.54
CA ALA A 56 -4.23 -7.03 9.14
C ALA A 56 -4.59 -5.55 8.94
N PHE A 57 -5.45 -4.98 9.81
CA PHE A 57 -5.90 -3.60 9.69
C PHE A 57 -5.10 -2.59 10.53
N GLN A 58 -4.14 -3.04 11.34
CA GLN A 58 -3.19 -2.16 12.03
C GLN A 58 -2.21 -1.48 11.06
N ILE A 59 -2.00 -2.06 9.89
CA ILE A 59 -1.13 -1.48 8.87
C ILE A 59 -1.81 -0.24 8.30
N GLU A 60 -1.21 0.92 8.53
CA GLU A 60 -1.66 2.18 7.94
C GLU A 60 -1.67 2.11 6.41
N VAL A 61 -2.50 2.95 5.82
CA VAL A 61 -2.85 2.92 4.40
C VAL A 61 -1.61 3.08 3.53
N LEU A 62 -0.94 1.97 3.21
CA LEU A 62 0.00 1.95 2.11
C LEU A 62 -0.80 2.01 0.81
N GLN A 63 -0.43 2.92 -0.08
CA GLN A 63 -0.95 2.96 -1.44
C GLN A 63 -0.41 1.75 -2.24
N ASN A 64 -0.78 1.55 -3.47
CA ASN A 64 -0.39 0.42 -4.35
C ASN A 64 -1.18 -0.88 -4.17
N GLY A 65 -2.42 -0.80 -3.68
CA GLY A 65 -3.32 -1.95 -3.63
C GLY A 65 -3.07 -2.93 -2.48
N LEU A 66 -2.06 -2.71 -1.63
CA LEU A 66 -1.75 -3.55 -0.47
C LEU A 66 -2.94 -3.66 0.49
N ARG A 67 -3.64 -2.54 0.76
CA ARG A 67 -4.86 -2.54 1.59
C ARG A 67 -5.95 -3.43 1.01
N LYS A 68 -6.15 -3.39 -0.31
CA LYS A 68 -7.16 -4.21 -0.98
C LYS A 68 -6.81 -5.70 -0.88
N LYS A 69 -5.53 -6.05 -1.06
CA LYS A 69 -5.05 -7.43 -0.99
C LYS A 69 -5.21 -8.02 0.41
N ILE A 70 -4.85 -7.27 1.47
CA ILE A 70 -4.98 -7.77 2.84
C ILE A 70 -6.44 -7.92 3.26
N VAL A 71 -7.34 -7.01 2.85
CA VAL A 71 -8.80 -7.16 3.07
C VAL A 71 -9.33 -8.41 2.37
N GLN A 72 -8.89 -8.68 1.14
CA GLN A 72 -9.27 -9.88 0.40
C GLN A 72 -8.79 -11.14 1.11
N MET A 73 -7.55 -11.18 1.59
CA MET A 73 -6.97 -12.30 2.35
C MET A 73 -7.81 -12.59 3.61
N VAL A 74 -8.16 -11.57 4.40
CA VAL A 74 -8.99 -11.73 5.59
C VAL A 74 -10.36 -12.30 5.24
N LYS A 75 -11.01 -11.84 4.16
CA LYS A 75 -12.32 -12.35 3.72
C LYS A 75 -12.26 -13.79 3.24
N VAL A 76 -11.23 -14.14 2.50
CA VAL A 76 -11.03 -15.51 2.00
C VAL A 76 -10.77 -16.47 3.16
N SER A 77 -9.96 -16.05 4.15
CA SER A 77 -9.76 -16.79 5.40
C SER A 77 -11.06 -16.98 6.19
N ALA A 78 -11.87 -15.92 6.32
CA ALA A 78 -13.18 -15.97 6.99
C ALA A 78 -14.18 -16.92 6.31
N ALA A 79 -14.06 -17.09 4.99
CA ALA A 79 -14.86 -18.05 4.22
C ALA A 79 -14.36 -19.50 4.36
N GLY A 80 -13.22 -19.74 5.04
CA GLY A 80 -12.65 -21.07 5.26
C GLY A 80 -11.71 -21.56 4.16
N ASP A 81 -11.44 -20.76 3.13
CA ASP A 81 -10.46 -21.07 2.09
C ASP A 81 -9.04 -20.67 2.55
N TYR A 82 -8.48 -21.49 3.42
CA TYR A 82 -7.18 -21.21 4.03
C TYR A 82 -6.02 -21.37 3.05
N GLU A 83 -6.13 -22.23 2.06
CA GLU A 83 -5.10 -22.38 1.02
C GLU A 83 -4.96 -21.12 0.21
N LYS A 84 -6.08 -20.59 -0.26
CA LYS A 84 -6.12 -19.31 -0.99
C LYS A 84 -5.71 -18.13 -0.13
N ALA A 85 -6.08 -18.10 1.15
CA ALA A 85 -5.65 -17.07 2.09
C ALA A 85 -4.13 -17.08 2.28
N LEU A 86 -3.51 -18.25 2.39
CA LEU A 86 -2.05 -18.43 2.48
C LEU A 86 -1.33 -17.99 1.18
N GLU A 87 -1.89 -18.29 0.02
CA GLU A 87 -1.36 -17.81 -1.27
C GLU A 87 -1.35 -16.28 -1.33
N LEU A 88 -2.48 -15.65 -1.01
CA LEU A 88 -2.61 -14.18 -0.94
C LEU A 88 -1.65 -13.56 0.08
N THR A 89 -1.40 -14.24 1.20
CA THR A 89 -0.43 -13.80 2.21
C THR A 89 0.99 -13.80 1.67
N ARG A 90 1.38 -14.86 0.94
CA ARG A 90 2.70 -14.95 0.30
C ARG A 90 2.90 -13.83 -0.73
N GLU A 91 1.91 -13.61 -1.58
CA GLU A 91 1.93 -12.51 -2.55
C GLU A 91 2.04 -11.14 -1.87
N TYR A 92 1.31 -10.94 -0.77
CA TYR A 92 1.35 -9.72 0.03
C TYR A 92 2.75 -9.47 0.61
N LEU A 93 3.38 -10.51 1.18
CA LEU A 93 4.74 -10.44 1.71
C LEU A 93 5.78 -10.11 0.62
N LEU A 94 5.66 -10.71 -0.57
CA LEU A 94 6.53 -10.38 -1.70
C LEU A 94 6.39 -8.92 -2.12
N GLN A 95 5.17 -8.41 -2.18
CA GLN A 95 4.92 -7.02 -2.53
C GLN A 95 5.48 -6.06 -1.47
N ILE A 96 5.33 -6.36 -0.17
CA ILE A 96 5.93 -5.56 0.91
C ILE A 96 7.45 -5.52 0.80
N ARG A 97 8.09 -6.67 0.58
CA ARG A 97 9.55 -6.73 0.42
C ARG A 97 10.03 -5.87 -0.75
N GLN A 98 9.28 -5.87 -1.85
CA GLN A 98 9.58 -5.02 -3.00
C GLN A 98 9.43 -3.53 -2.65
N GLU A 99 8.40 -3.15 -1.89
CA GLU A 99 8.22 -1.75 -1.48
C GLU A 99 9.32 -1.29 -0.49
N ILE A 100 9.78 -2.16 0.39
CA ILE A 100 10.91 -1.88 1.28
C ILE A 100 12.17 -1.63 0.43
N ALA A 101 12.50 -2.51 -0.50
CA ALA A 101 13.67 -2.34 -1.39
C ALA A 101 13.58 -1.04 -2.22
N ASN A 102 12.38 -0.70 -2.72
CA ASN A 102 12.18 0.55 -3.45
C ASN A 102 12.37 1.79 -2.54
N ALA A 103 11.97 1.72 -1.28
CA ALA A 103 12.14 2.82 -0.33
C ALA A 103 13.63 2.99 0.05
N GLU A 104 14.35 1.90 0.27
CA GLU A 104 15.79 1.91 0.52
C GLU A 104 16.57 2.51 -0.66
N GLU A 105 16.25 2.10 -1.89
CA GLU A 105 16.85 2.67 -3.10
C GLU A 105 16.55 4.18 -3.22
N ALA A 106 15.31 4.59 -2.96
CA ALA A 106 14.95 6.02 -3.01
C ALA A 106 15.69 6.84 -1.96
N THR A 107 15.94 6.29 -0.76
CA THR A 107 16.72 6.93 0.29
C THR A 107 18.17 7.11 -0.16
N GLN A 108 18.79 6.07 -0.70
CA GLN A 108 20.17 6.16 -1.23
C GLN A 108 20.29 7.19 -2.37
N ILE A 109 19.31 7.25 -3.26
CA ILE A 109 19.26 8.26 -4.32
C ILE A 109 19.16 9.67 -3.73
N ALA A 110 18.32 9.88 -2.72
CA ALA A 110 18.18 11.18 -2.05
C ALA A 110 19.51 11.61 -1.39
N GLU A 111 20.20 10.72 -0.69
CA GLU A 111 21.50 10.96 -0.10
C GLU A 111 22.55 11.32 -1.16
N GLN A 112 22.62 10.58 -2.27
CA GLN A 112 23.53 10.90 -3.39
C GLN A 112 23.25 12.27 -3.99
N ILE A 113 21.98 12.65 -4.10
CA ILE A 113 21.60 13.98 -4.56
C ILE A 113 22.07 15.06 -3.59
N LEU A 114 21.89 14.88 -2.30
CA LEU A 114 22.32 15.84 -1.26
C LEU A 114 23.84 15.99 -1.22
N ASP A 115 24.58 14.90 -1.38
CA ASP A 115 26.06 14.89 -1.41
C ASP A 115 26.65 15.43 -2.73
N GLY A 116 25.83 15.81 -3.69
CA GLY A 116 26.28 16.28 -5.01
C GLY A 116 26.85 15.19 -5.92
N ARG A 117 26.73 13.92 -5.55
CA ARG A 117 27.20 12.75 -6.30
C ARG A 117 26.18 12.30 -7.35
N THR A 118 25.94 13.10 -8.38
CA THR A 118 25.05 12.73 -9.48
C THR A 118 25.87 12.44 -10.73
N GLU A 119 26.00 11.15 -11.05
CA GLU A 119 26.41 10.75 -12.40
C GLU A 119 25.21 10.92 -13.34
N GLU A 120 25.35 11.74 -14.36
CA GLU A 120 24.40 11.82 -15.46
C GLU A 120 24.78 10.77 -16.51
N ASN A 121 24.07 9.65 -16.52
CA ASN A 121 24.11 8.73 -17.63
C ASN A 121 23.17 9.25 -18.74
N LEU A 122 23.57 9.12 -19.99
CA LEU A 122 22.82 9.59 -21.18
C LEU A 122 21.61 8.70 -21.52
N HIS A 123 21.17 7.83 -20.62
CA HIS A 123 20.06 6.94 -20.88
C HIS A 123 18.74 7.71 -20.79
N THR A 124 17.88 7.48 -21.78
CA THR A 124 16.55 8.10 -21.82
C THR A 124 15.48 7.04 -22.04
N MET A 125 14.38 7.14 -21.29
CA MET A 125 13.23 6.23 -21.39
C MET A 125 11.99 6.96 -21.92
N LYS A 126 11.11 6.21 -22.64
CA LYS A 126 9.78 6.68 -23.02
C LYS A 126 8.81 6.49 -21.87
N ARG A 127 7.65 7.20 -21.87
CA ARG A 127 6.64 7.11 -20.81
C ARG A 127 6.20 5.68 -20.50
N LYS A 128 5.98 4.84 -21.52
CA LYS A 128 5.57 3.45 -21.35
C LYS A 128 6.65 2.64 -20.61
N GLU A 129 7.90 2.78 -21.02
CA GLU A 129 9.05 2.12 -20.41
C GLU A 129 9.20 2.53 -18.93
N VAL A 130 9.05 3.82 -18.63
CA VAL A 130 9.06 4.34 -17.24
C VAL A 130 7.88 3.80 -16.42
N SER A 131 6.69 3.73 -17.01
CA SER A 131 5.49 3.17 -16.38
C SER A 131 5.70 1.71 -15.97
N GLU A 132 6.24 0.91 -16.87
CA GLU A 132 6.56 -0.51 -16.63
C GLU A 132 7.69 -0.64 -15.59
N TYR A 133 8.78 0.11 -15.76
CA TYR A 133 9.96 0.06 -14.88
C TYR A 133 9.64 0.43 -13.42
N LEU A 134 8.83 1.47 -13.20
CA LEU A 134 8.45 1.95 -11.87
C LEU A 134 7.19 1.27 -11.31
N ASN A 135 6.55 0.41 -12.11
CA ASN A 135 5.26 -0.20 -11.78
C ASN A 135 4.20 0.84 -11.35
N VAL A 136 4.04 1.89 -12.16
CA VAL A 136 3.03 2.93 -12.00
C VAL A 136 2.28 3.14 -13.31
N SER A 137 1.01 3.55 -13.28
CA SER A 137 0.26 3.78 -14.52
C SER A 137 0.78 5.02 -15.26
N MET A 138 0.60 5.05 -16.60
CA MET A 138 0.91 6.23 -17.41
C MET A 138 0.09 7.46 -16.97
N ASP A 139 -1.11 7.27 -16.46
CA ASP A 139 -1.94 8.34 -15.90
C ASP A 139 -1.39 8.87 -14.59
N THR A 140 -0.80 8.01 -13.76
CA THR A 140 -0.08 8.42 -12.55
C THR A 140 1.11 9.32 -12.91
N LEU A 141 1.92 8.94 -13.89
CA LEU A 141 3.04 9.77 -14.36
C LEU A 141 2.55 11.12 -14.92
N ARG A 142 1.45 11.11 -15.69
CA ARG A 142 0.83 12.34 -16.18
C ARG A 142 0.33 13.23 -15.04
N ASN A 143 -0.31 12.65 -14.05
CA ASN A 143 -0.80 13.38 -12.87
C ASN A 143 0.36 14.04 -12.11
N TRP A 144 1.47 13.35 -11.89
CA TRP A 144 2.66 13.91 -11.24
C TRP A 144 3.28 15.04 -12.04
N GLU A 145 3.34 14.91 -13.38
CA GLU A 145 3.78 15.99 -14.28
C GLU A 145 2.87 17.22 -14.17
N MET A 146 1.53 17.03 -14.23
CA MET A 146 0.55 18.12 -14.15
C MET A 146 0.58 18.86 -12.80
N ASN A 147 0.92 18.16 -11.72
CA ASN A 147 1.09 18.74 -10.38
C ASN A 147 2.50 19.31 -10.12
N GLY A 148 3.34 19.42 -11.15
CA GLY A 148 4.65 20.07 -11.07
C GLY A 148 5.73 19.27 -10.36
N LEU A 149 5.48 18.00 -10.02
CA LEU A 149 6.47 17.13 -9.39
C LEU A 149 7.63 16.79 -10.33
N LEU A 150 7.41 16.88 -11.65
CA LEU A 150 8.37 16.55 -12.69
C LEU A 150 8.15 17.47 -13.89
N THR A 151 9.25 17.96 -14.48
CA THR A 151 9.26 18.68 -15.76
C THR A 151 9.96 17.81 -16.79
N VAL A 152 9.18 17.20 -17.69
CA VAL A 152 9.71 16.25 -18.67
C VAL A 152 10.02 16.94 -19.99
N ARG A 153 11.22 16.71 -20.51
CA ARG A 153 11.63 17.20 -21.84
C ARG A 153 10.83 16.48 -22.94
N ARG A 154 10.62 17.20 -24.05
CA ARG A 154 10.01 16.64 -25.26
C ARG A 154 11.03 16.61 -26.40
N ARG A 155 11.06 15.54 -27.18
CA ARG A 155 11.81 15.49 -28.44
C ARG A 155 11.13 16.38 -29.49
N GLN A 156 11.82 16.65 -30.60
CA GLN A 156 11.27 17.42 -31.73
C GLN A 156 9.96 16.84 -32.28
N ASN A 157 9.74 15.54 -32.17
CA ASN A 157 8.50 14.86 -32.54
C ASN A 157 7.39 14.91 -31.47
N GLY A 158 7.54 15.74 -30.43
CA GLY A 158 6.57 15.93 -29.35
C GLY A 158 6.52 14.84 -28.27
N TYR A 159 7.24 13.71 -28.42
CA TYR A 159 7.24 12.64 -27.45
C TYR A 159 8.04 13.01 -26.19
N ARG A 160 7.50 12.63 -25.02
CA ARG A 160 8.16 12.78 -23.73
C ARG A 160 9.32 11.81 -23.58
N VAL A 161 10.41 12.33 -23.03
CA VAL A 161 11.64 11.56 -22.79
C VAL A 161 12.09 11.84 -21.36
N TYR A 162 12.26 10.79 -20.61
CA TYR A 162 12.69 10.83 -19.21
C TYR A 162 14.18 10.52 -19.14
N THR A 163 14.94 11.40 -18.53
CA THR A 163 16.38 11.25 -18.27
C THR A 163 16.61 10.42 -17.00
N ASP A 164 17.85 9.99 -16.76
CA ASP A 164 18.21 9.32 -15.52
C ASP A 164 17.91 10.17 -14.29
N GLY A 165 18.10 11.48 -14.35
CA GLY A 165 17.72 12.41 -13.30
C GLY A 165 16.20 12.40 -13.03
N ASP A 166 15.40 12.33 -14.11
CA ASP A 166 13.95 12.20 -13.99
C ASP A 166 13.56 10.87 -13.35
N ILE A 167 14.22 9.77 -13.71
CA ILE A 167 13.98 8.43 -13.13
C ILE A 167 14.33 8.42 -11.65
N LYS A 168 15.48 8.96 -11.25
CA LYS A 168 15.89 9.11 -9.85
C LYS A 168 14.84 9.89 -9.04
N ARG A 169 14.38 11.02 -9.58
CA ARG A 169 13.32 11.84 -8.97
C ARG A 169 11.98 11.08 -8.86
N LEU A 170 11.59 10.33 -9.90
CA LEU A 170 10.37 9.52 -9.90
C LEU A 170 10.42 8.39 -8.87
N LYS A 171 11.56 7.75 -8.62
CA LYS A 171 11.74 6.75 -7.57
C LYS A 171 11.46 7.33 -6.19
N ILE A 172 11.98 8.53 -5.90
CA ILE A 172 11.71 9.25 -4.65
C ILE A 172 10.21 9.57 -4.53
N ILE A 173 9.60 10.15 -5.58
CA ILE A 173 8.18 10.50 -5.59
C ILE A 173 7.31 9.26 -5.35
N ARG A 174 7.62 8.13 -6.02
CA ARG A 174 6.89 6.87 -5.87
C ARG A 174 6.95 6.36 -4.43
N SER A 175 8.13 6.36 -3.81
CA SER A 175 8.31 5.90 -2.42
C SER A 175 7.56 6.80 -1.42
N LEU A 176 7.64 8.12 -1.57
CA LEU A 176 6.88 9.06 -0.73
C LEU A 176 5.37 8.91 -0.92
N ARG A 177 4.90 8.67 -2.15
CA ARG A 177 3.49 8.37 -2.42
C ARG A 177 3.05 7.04 -1.81
N CYS A 178 3.90 6.03 -1.83
CA CYS A 178 3.64 4.76 -1.13
C CYS A 178 3.47 4.98 0.38
N ALA A 179 4.29 5.85 0.97
CA ALA A 179 4.20 6.27 2.36
C ALA A 179 3.06 7.29 2.64
N ASN A 180 2.13 7.47 1.70
CA ASN A 180 0.94 8.32 1.80
C ASN A 180 1.19 9.83 1.91
N TYR A 181 2.38 10.33 1.55
CA TYR A 181 2.61 11.77 1.46
C TYR A 181 1.76 12.39 0.36
N SER A 182 1.19 13.58 0.59
CA SER A 182 0.44 14.32 -0.43
C SER A 182 1.37 14.82 -1.55
N LEU A 183 0.81 15.09 -2.74
CA LEU A 183 1.59 15.65 -3.86
C LEU A 183 2.19 17.01 -3.50
N GLU A 184 1.45 17.84 -2.75
CA GLU A 184 1.91 19.14 -2.27
C GLU A 184 3.09 19.02 -1.29
N ALA A 185 3.00 18.10 -0.32
CA ALA A 185 4.10 17.84 0.61
C ALA A 185 5.37 17.38 -0.14
N ILE A 186 5.23 16.48 -1.11
CA ILE A 186 6.34 16.00 -1.93
C ILE A 186 6.93 17.14 -2.76
N LEU A 187 6.10 18.00 -3.37
CA LEU A 187 6.56 19.15 -4.14
C LEU A 187 7.39 20.10 -3.27
N THR A 188 6.91 20.38 -2.06
CA THR A 188 7.61 21.22 -1.08
C THR A 188 8.97 20.63 -0.70
N MET A 189 9.03 19.34 -0.38
CA MET A 189 10.27 18.63 -0.04
C MET A 189 11.28 18.67 -1.19
N LEU A 190 10.85 18.37 -2.41
CA LEU A 190 11.71 18.40 -3.60
C LEU A 190 12.21 19.81 -3.94
N GLY A 191 11.37 20.83 -3.69
CA GLY A 191 11.73 22.25 -3.86
C GLY A 191 12.80 22.72 -2.86
N GLN A 192 12.76 22.23 -1.62
CA GLN A 192 13.80 22.50 -0.60
C GLN A 192 15.14 21.87 -0.98
N VAL A 193 15.15 20.61 -1.43
CA VAL A 193 16.37 19.93 -1.89
C VAL A 193 17.02 20.69 -3.06
N SER A 194 16.23 21.25 -3.97
CA SER A 194 16.74 22.05 -5.10
C SER A 194 17.38 23.37 -4.67
N LYS A 195 16.90 23.99 -3.58
CA LYS A 195 17.43 25.26 -3.05
C LYS A 195 18.73 25.11 -2.27
N ILE A 196 19.00 23.94 -1.71
CA ILE A 196 20.27 23.64 -1.00
C ILE A 196 21.44 23.53 -2.00
N ARG A 197 21.13 23.35 -3.29
CA ARG A 197 22.11 23.18 -4.38
C ARG A 197 22.46 24.46 -5.15
N GLY A 198 21.74 25.54 -4.98
CA GLY A 198 21.97 26.83 -5.63
C GLY A 198 22.56 27.83 -4.66
#